data_ab9f738c1c943aa546b6982c62139961
#
_entry.id   ab9f738c1c943aa546b6982c62139961
#
_cell.length_a   1.000
_cell.length_b   1.000
_cell.length_c   1.000
_cell.angle_alpha   90.00
_cell.angle_beta   90.00
_cell.angle_gamma   90.00
#
_symmetry.space_group_name_H-M   'P 1'
#
loop_
_entity.id
_entity.type
_entity.pdbx_description
1 polymer ?
#
loop_
_entity_poly.entity_id
_entity_poly.type
_entity_poly.pdbx_seq_one_letter_code
_entity_poly.pdbx_strand_id
1 'polypeptide(L)'
;MADLNILDFYKDTALVLMSLQRVFPRKMDLFVEDLIGPDQVDEFGLHTKRHEACFGAMLWLADEGFLRYGATIRQEGVDQAYLTAKGLIKLSTIINAP
;
A
#
# COMPACT_ATOMS: atom_id res chain seq x y z
N MET A 1 -21.64 12.85 1.01
CA MET A 1 -20.60 12.87 2.05
C MET A 1 -19.43 12.04 1.60
N ALA A 2 -18.25 12.62 1.61
CA ALA A 2 -17.05 11.88 1.25
C ALA A 2 -16.73 10.87 2.36
N ASP A 3 -16.56 9.63 2.01
CA ASP A 3 -16.16 8.62 2.97
C ASP A 3 -14.67 8.78 3.25
N LEU A 4 -14.32 8.89 4.52
CA LEU A 4 -12.92 8.94 4.93
C LEU A 4 -12.16 7.71 4.43
N ASN A 5 -12.85 6.56 4.36
CA ASN A 5 -12.28 5.32 3.84
C ASN A 5 -11.77 5.49 2.41
N ILE A 6 -12.52 6.17 1.57
CA ILE A 6 -12.15 6.37 0.18
C ILE A 6 -10.97 7.34 0.07
N LEU A 7 -10.98 8.42 0.86
CA LEU A 7 -9.88 9.37 0.86
C LEU A 7 -8.59 8.72 1.35
N ASP A 8 -8.66 7.93 2.43
CA ASP A 8 -7.53 7.20 2.94
C ASP A 8 -7.03 6.18 1.92
N PHE A 9 -7.95 5.53 1.23
CA PHE A 9 -7.60 4.55 0.21
C PHE A 9 -6.78 5.18 -0.92
N TYR A 10 -7.22 6.33 -1.45
CA TYR A 10 -6.47 7.03 -2.49
C TYR A 10 -5.08 7.43 -2.00
N LYS A 11 -5.01 7.92 -0.78
CA LYS A 11 -3.73 8.32 -0.19
C LYS A 11 -2.80 7.13 -0.01
N ASP A 12 -3.32 6.03 0.51
CA ASP A 12 -2.52 4.84 0.76
C ASP A 12 -2.02 4.21 -0.52
N THR A 13 -2.86 4.11 -1.54
CA THR A 13 -2.45 3.53 -2.81
C THR A 13 -1.36 4.36 -3.46
N ALA A 14 -1.47 5.69 -3.38
CA ALA A 14 -0.43 6.58 -3.91
C ALA A 14 0.89 6.37 -3.15
N LEU A 15 0.85 6.27 -1.83
CA LEU A 15 2.05 6.06 -1.03
C LEU A 15 2.73 4.73 -1.35
N VAL A 16 1.93 3.67 -1.51
CA VAL A 16 2.47 2.35 -1.86
C VAL A 16 3.16 2.39 -3.22
N LEU A 17 2.48 2.92 -4.22
CA LEU A 17 3.04 2.97 -5.57
C LEU A 17 4.28 3.85 -5.64
N MET A 18 4.29 4.99 -4.96
CA MET A 18 5.44 5.88 -4.92
C MET A 18 6.64 5.23 -4.21
N SER A 19 6.39 4.47 -3.15
CA SER A 19 7.44 3.75 -2.43
C SER A 19 8.11 2.72 -3.35
N LEU A 20 7.32 1.99 -4.10
CA LEU A 20 7.84 0.97 -5.02
C LEU A 20 8.54 1.61 -6.22
N GLN A 21 8.08 2.77 -6.66
CA GLN A 21 8.71 3.48 -7.76
C GLN A 21 10.16 3.87 -7.43
N ARG A 22 10.41 4.24 -6.18
CA ARG A 22 11.75 4.68 -5.75
C ARG A 22 12.80 3.60 -5.94
N VAL A 23 12.41 2.34 -5.85
CA VAL A 23 13.34 1.21 -5.98
C VAL A 23 13.13 0.43 -7.28
N PHE A 24 12.16 0.83 -8.09
CA PHE A 24 11.86 0.15 -9.35
C PHE A 24 13.11 0.00 -10.22
N PRO A 25 13.37 -1.15 -10.82
CA PRO A 25 12.54 -2.36 -10.84
C PRO A 25 12.87 -3.38 -9.74
N ARG A 26 13.59 -2.97 -8.71
CA ARG A 26 13.96 -3.85 -7.62
C ARG A 26 12.77 -4.13 -6.71
N LYS A 27 12.90 -5.17 -5.91
CA LYS A 27 11.89 -5.55 -4.94
C LYS A 27 12.22 -4.96 -3.58
N MET A 28 11.19 -4.70 -2.78
CA MET A 28 11.37 -4.25 -1.40
C MET A 28 10.24 -4.80 -0.53
N ASP A 29 10.47 -4.83 0.77
CA ASP A 29 9.43 -5.15 1.72
C ASP A 29 8.64 -3.87 2.04
N LEU A 30 7.33 -3.97 2.04
CA LEU A 30 6.45 -2.85 2.36
C LEU A 30 5.76 -3.11 3.69
N PHE A 31 5.87 -2.19 4.61
CA PHE A 31 5.21 -2.27 5.91
C PHE A 31 4.22 -1.12 6.06
N VAL A 32 3.06 -1.41 6.63
CA VAL A 32 2.03 -0.40 6.88
C VAL A 32 2.60 0.74 7.72
N GLU A 33 3.38 0.42 8.74
CA GLU A 33 3.96 1.43 9.63
C GLU A 33 4.88 2.40 8.91
N ASP A 34 5.56 1.96 7.86
CA ASP A 34 6.43 2.84 7.09
C ASP A 34 5.63 3.83 6.25
N LEU A 35 4.37 3.54 5.99
CA LEU A 35 3.52 4.38 5.14
C LEU A 35 2.67 5.34 5.97
N ILE A 36 2.08 4.87 7.06
CA ILE A 36 1.11 5.65 7.82
C ILE A 36 1.50 5.87 9.29
N GLY A 37 2.67 5.36 9.69
CA GLY A 37 3.16 5.49 11.05
C GLY A 37 2.79 4.31 11.94
N PRO A 38 3.30 4.31 13.17
CA PRO A 38 3.08 3.20 14.10
C PRO A 38 1.60 2.95 14.38
N ASP A 39 1.23 1.69 14.45
CA ASP A 39 -0.11 1.30 14.82
C ASP A 39 -0.26 1.32 16.34
N GLN A 40 -1.47 1.56 16.81
CA GLN A 40 -1.79 1.49 18.23
C GLN A 40 -2.65 0.26 18.46
N VAL A 41 -1.98 -0.90 18.55
CA VAL A 41 -2.69 -2.14 18.84
C VAL A 41 -3.37 -2.03 20.21
N ASP A 42 -4.52 -2.68 20.33
CA ASP A 42 -5.25 -2.68 21.60
C ASP A 42 -4.64 -3.72 22.56
N GLU A 43 -5.29 -3.89 23.72
CA GLU A 43 -4.80 -4.81 24.75
C GLU A 43 -4.80 -6.27 24.32
N PHE A 44 -5.53 -6.60 23.24
CA PHE A 44 -5.59 -7.95 22.68
C PHE A 44 -4.65 -8.11 21.50
N GLY A 45 -3.86 -7.08 21.19
CA GLY A 45 -2.93 -7.14 20.07
C GLY A 45 -3.59 -6.95 18.71
N LEU A 46 -4.81 -6.43 18.68
CA LEU A 46 -5.52 -6.20 17.43
C LEU A 46 -5.13 -4.85 16.83
N HIS A 47 -4.93 -4.86 15.52
CA HIS A 47 -4.61 -3.64 14.77
C HIS A 47 -5.80 -2.70 14.69
N THR A 48 -5.52 -1.41 14.52
CA THR A 48 -6.58 -0.43 14.29
C THR A 48 -7.20 -0.65 12.92
N LYS A 49 -8.40 -0.10 12.73
CA LYS A 49 -9.08 -0.15 11.42
C LYS A 49 -8.26 0.61 10.37
N ARG A 50 -7.57 1.67 10.78
CA ARG A 50 -6.71 2.44 9.86
C ARG A 50 -5.57 1.58 9.33
N HIS A 51 -4.94 0.80 10.20
CA HIS A 51 -3.88 -0.12 9.81
C HIS A 51 -4.42 -1.17 8.84
N GLU A 52 -5.56 -1.77 9.18
CA GLU A 52 -6.16 -2.81 8.35
C GLU A 52 -6.55 -2.27 6.97
N ALA A 53 -7.04 -1.03 6.91
CA ALA A 53 -7.40 -0.40 5.64
C ALA A 53 -6.18 -0.20 4.75
N CYS A 54 -5.06 0.23 5.32
CA CYS A 54 -3.82 0.42 4.56
C CYS A 54 -3.29 -0.92 4.05
N PHE A 55 -3.29 -1.94 4.91
CA PHE A 55 -2.86 -3.27 4.50
C PHE A 55 -3.78 -3.81 3.39
N GLY A 56 -5.09 -3.59 3.52
CA GLY A 56 -6.05 -3.97 2.48
C GLY A 56 -5.78 -3.27 1.16
N ALA A 57 -5.36 -2.01 1.20
CA ALA A 57 -5.01 -1.28 0.00
C ALA A 57 -3.82 -1.91 -0.73
N MET A 58 -2.82 -2.39 0.02
CA MET A 58 -1.69 -3.11 -0.58
C MET A 58 -2.17 -4.35 -1.33
N LEU A 59 -3.03 -5.14 -0.68
CA LEU A 59 -3.55 -6.38 -1.27
C LEU A 59 -4.43 -6.08 -2.48
N TRP A 60 -5.23 -5.03 -2.37
CA TRP A 60 -6.08 -4.61 -3.49
C TRP A 60 -5.25 -4.24 -4.71
N LEU A 61 -4.16 -3.49 -4.50
CA LEU A 61 -3.27 -3.12 -5.60
C LEU A 61 -2.66 -4.34 -6.27
N ALA A 62 -2.32 -5.36 -5.49
CA ALA A 62 -1.79 -6.61 -6.04
C ALA A 62 -2.87 -7.36 -6.83
N ASP A 63 -4.08 -7.43 -6.28
CA ASP A 63 -5.19 -8.11 -6.95
C ASP A 63 -5.54 -7.43 -8.28
N GLU A 64 -5.41 -6.11 -8.35
CA GLU A 64 -5.67 -5.35 -9.57
C GLU A 64 -4.49 -5.36 -10.54
N GLY A 65 -3.38 -5.97 -10.15
CA GLY A 65 -2.22 -6.13 -11.02
C GLY A 65 -1.29 -4.93 -11.07
N PHE A 66 -1.42 -3.98 -10.14
CA PHE A 66 -0.54 -2.80 -10.10
C PHE A 66 0.80 -3.10 -9.45
N LEU A 67 0.86 -4.11 -8.59
CA LEU A 67 2.10 -4.56 -7.99
C LEU A 67 2.03 -6.08 -7.81
N ARG A 68 3.20 -6.67 -7.49
CA ARG A 68 3.28 -8.08 -7.11
C ARG A 68 4.11 -8.18 -5.86
N TYR A 69 3.91 -9.24 -5.09
CA TYR A 69 4.68 -9.47 -3.87
C TYR A 69 4.87 -10.98 -3.68
N GLY A 70 5.78 -11.36 -2.78
CA GLY A 70 6.03 -12.75 -2.46
C GLY A 70 5.01 -13.32 -1.50
N ALA A 71 5.01 -12.81 -0.27
CA ALA A 71 4.11 -13.28 0.77
C ALA A 71 3.73 -12.13 1.68
N THR A 72 2.66 -12.31 2.45
CA THR A 72 2.31 -11.33 3.49
C THR A 72 3.19 -11.58 4.70
N ILE A 73 3.51 -10.49 5.41
CA ILE A 73 4.25 -10.55 6.66
C ILE A 73 3.24 -10.29 7.77
N ARG A 74 2.62 -11.36 8.25
CA ARG A 74 1.51 -11.30 9.20
C ARG A 74 0.42 -10.39 8.62
N GLN A 75 -0.03 -9.41 9.36
CA GLN A 75 -0.93 -8.37 8.83
C GLN A 75 -0.25 -7.02 8.87
N GLU A 76 1.07 -7.02 8.77
CA GLU A 76 1.88 -5.82 8.91
C GLU A 76 2.43 -5.31 7.59
N GLY A 77 2.49 -6.17 6.59
CA GLY A 77 3.04 -5.78 5.30
C GLY A 77 3.15 -6.94 4.33
N VAL A 78 3.90 -6.71 3.26
CA VAL A 78 4.16 -7.73 2.22
C VAL A 78 5.64 -7.70 1.89
N ASP A 79 6.19 -8.87 1.54
CA ASP A 79 7.60 -8.95 1.18
C ASP A 79 7.80 -8.98 -0.33
N GLN A 80 9.01 -8.65 -0.74
CA GLN A 80 9.44 -8.73 -2.14
C GLN A 80 8.44 -8.07 -3.11
N ALA A 81 7.95 -6.90 -2.73
CA ALA A 81 6.99 -6.17 -3.55
C ALA A 81 7.70 -5.39 -4.65
N TYR A 82 7.08 -5.31 -5.82
CA TYR A 82 7.58 -4.52 -6.93
C TYR A 82 6.43 -4.10 -7.82
N LEU A 83 6.63 -2.96 -8.51
CA LEU A 83 5.64 -2.46 -9.45
C LEU A 83 5.60 -3.32 -10.71
N THR A 84 4.40 -3.50 -11.23
CA THR A 84 4.21 -4.03 -12.57
C THR A 84 4.23 -2.86 -13.57
N ALA A 85 4.27 -3.17 -14.85
CA ALA A 85 4.13 -2.14 -15.89
C ALA A 85 2.81 -1.38 -15.71
N LYS A 86 1.74 -2.10 -15.38
CA LYS A 86 0.43 -1.49 -15.14
C LYS A 86 0.48 -0.52 -13.95
N GLY A 87 1.20 -0.90 -12.88
CA GLY A 87 1.35 -0.03 -11.71
C GLY A 87 2.14 1.23 -12.03
N LEU A 88 3.20 1.08 -12.81
CA LEU A 88 4.01 2.22 -13.21
C LEU A 88 3.22 3.22 -14.05
N ILE A 89 2.41 2.72 -14.98
CA ILE A 89 1.54 3.56 -15.81
C ILE A 89 0.50 4.27 -14.94
N LYS A 90 -0.10 3.56 -14.00
CA LYS A 90 -1.10 4.14 -13.10
C LYS A 90 -0.49 5.26 -12.27
N LEU A 91 0.70 5.04 -11.73
CA LEU A 91 1.38 6.07 -10.94
C LEU A 91 1.68 7.30 -11.79
N SER A 92 2.14 7.10 -13.01
CA SER A 92 2.40 8.20 -13.94
C SER A 92 1.13 9.01 -14.18
N THR A 93 -0.01 8.37 -14.31
CA THR A 93 -1.30 9.03 -14.48
C THR A 93 -1.63 9.88 -13.25
N ILE A 94 -1.40 9.34 -12.05
CA ILE A 94 -1.67 10.07 -10.82
C ILE A 94 -0.78 11.30 -10.68
N ILE A 95 0.53 11.13 -10.93
CA ILE A 95 1.50 12.21 -10.78
C ILE A 95 1.30 13.31 -11.80
N ASN A 96 0.95 12.95 -13.03
CA ASN A 96 0.84 13.88 -14.14
C ASN A 96 -0.59 14.36 -14.39
N ALA A 97 -1.54 13.98 -13.54
CA ALA A 97 -2.92 14.42 -13.68
C ALA A 97 -3.00 15.93 -13.49
N PRO A 98 -3.78 16.62 -14.32
CA PRO A 98 -3.95 18.06 -14.18
C PRO A 98 -4.69 18.42 -12.89
#